data_8fddbb9c41533ba05613a59fd8f8d0c0
#
_entry.id   8fddbb9c41533ba05613a59fd8f8d0c0
#
_cell.length_a   1.000
_cell.length_b   1.000
_cell.length_c   1.000
_cell.angle_alpha   90.00
_cell.angle_beta   90.00
_cell.angle_gamma   90.00
#
_symmetry.space_group_name_H-M   'P 1'
#
loop_
_entity.id
_entity.type
_entity.pdbx_description
1 polymer ?
#
loop_
_entity_poly.entity_id
_entity_poly.type
_entity_poly.pdbx_seq_one_letter_code
_entity_poly.pdbx_strand_id
1 'polypeptide(L)'
;FRNNRPRYRILENTSLPSDKTPTPDDEWPQEQVSETPEALPDNPAENQLESPATTEPDPGPDPIAEAQEETVTEDSSAKAAAHEAPLAYDGKPGQLLKMGLMVTLLTGITGGIYMFWGKTRIRRYLWGHLTLLGDRISYTGTGKELFLGFLIVLAVLTPVFLGLGGIQYLLQPRGPVLKGLFITIVYCLSLLLIGYAVYRARQYRLSRTVWRGIRFGQTGSAARYAISFLGWSLANIMTLGLIMPVFAIKLTRFEILNTWLGNRHLVFEGRAGEIYKTWLLCWIALPFTLGLSYIWFLIYLNGYIVSRTRFEGLGFNLPIRLRESKKILFAIFLINLGYM
;
A
#
# COMPACT_ATOMS: atom_id res chain seq x y z
N PHE A 1 -34.85 11.37 -29.82
CA PHE A 1 -34.01 12.23 -28.98
C PHE A 1 -32.56 11.87 -29.27
N ARG A 2 -31.81 12.86 -29.76
CA ARG A 2 -30.53 12.74 -30.48
C ARG A 2 -29.38 12.25 -29.60
N ASN A 3 -28.80 11.17 -30.07
CA ASN A 3 -27.60 10.50 -29.60
C ASN A 3 -26.36 11.27 -30.08
N ASN A 4 -25.56 11.83 -29.17
CA ASN A 4 -24.32 12.52 -29.52
C ASN A 4 -23.15 11.79 -28.85
N ARG A 5 -22.56 10.82 -29.57
CA ARG A 5 -21.28 10.18 -29.20
C ARG A 5 -20.17 10.85 -29.99
N PRO A 6 -19.06 11.29 -29.39
CA PRO A 6 -17.90 11.74 -30.14
C PRO A 6 -17.15 10.53 -30.72
N ARG A 7 -16.95 10.58 -32.04
CA ARG A 7 -16.11 9.63 -32.79
C ARG A 7 -14.66 9.99 -32.61
N TYR A 8 -13.87 9.11 -32.06
CA TYR A 8 -12.42 9.18 -32.17
C TYR A 8 -12.01 8.60 -33.53
N ARG A 9 -11.38 9.45 -34.36
CA ARG A 9 -10.82 9.10 -35.67
C ARG A 9 -9.48 8.39 -35.43
N ILE A 10 -9.40 7.12 -35.83
CA ILE A 10 -8.14 6.37 -35.92
C ILE A 10 -7.41 6.89 -37.16
N LEU A 11 -6.22 7.46 -36.96
CA LEU A 11 -5.27 7.71 -38.04
C LEU A 11 -4.39 6.46 -38.15
N GLU A 12 -4.66 5.66 -39.17
CA GLU A 12 -3.76 4.63 -39.68
C GLU A 12 -2.70 5.28 -40.60
N ASN A 13 -1.55 4.66 -40.57
CA ASN A 13 -0.44 4.76 -41.51
C ASN A 13 0.54 5.94 -41.38
N THR A 14 1.69 5.62 -40.81
CA THR A 14 2.96 5.82 -41.53
C THR A 14 4.01 4.80 -41.03
N SER A 15 4.59 4.12 -41.98
CA SER A 15 5.63 3.12 -41.99
C SER A 15 6.88 3.50 -41.19
N LEU A 16 7.36 2.58 -40.35
CA LEU A 16 8.68 2.59 -39.71
C LEU A 16 9.79 2.25 -40.72
N PRO A 17 10.90 2.97 -40.75
CA PRO A 17 12.16 2.44 -41.26
C PRO A 17 12.95 1.79 -40.12
N SER A 18 13.50 0.64 -40.47
CA SER A 18 14.35 -0.21 -39.66
C SER A 18 15.69 0.41 -39.28
N ASP A 19 16.16 0.01 -38.10
CA ASP A 19 17.54 -0.29 -37.77
C ASP A 19 18.56 0.83 -37.70
N LYS A 20 18.87 1.28 -36.44
CA LYS A 20 20.24 1.59 -36.00
C LYS A 20 20.26 1.75 -34.47
N THR A 21 21.00 0.87 -33.80
CA THR A 21 21.44 1.03 -32.41
C THR A 21 22.37 2.24 -32.28
N PRO A 22 22.18 3.15 -31.31
CA PRO A 22 23.11 4.27 -31.08
C PRO A 22 24.35 3.77 -30.32
N THR A 23 25.51 4.22 -30.80
CA THR A 23 26.83 4.07 -30.16
C THR A 23 27.04 5.11 -29.05
N PRO A 24 28.00 4.90 -28.10
CA PRO A 24 28.11 5.69 -26.86
C PRO A 24 28.65 7.13 -26.95
N ASP A 25 28.82 7.69 -28.13
CA ASP A 25 29.53 8.94 -28.34
C ASP A 25 28.70 10.13 -28.86
N ASP A 26 27.37 10.08 -28.76
CA ASP A 26 26.55 11.24 -29.16
C ASP A 26 26.34 12.20 -27.98
N GLU A 27 27.19 13.25 -27.95
CA GLU A 27 27.09 14.39 -27.06
C GLU A 27 25.83 15.24 -27.36
N TRP A 28 25.05 15.56 -26.32
CA TRP A 28 23.92 16.47 -26.40
C TRP A 28 24.35 17.92 -26.49
N PRO A 29 23.77 18.76 -27.35
CA PRO A 29 24.09 20.16 -27.43
C PRO A 29 23.68 20.89 -26.14
N GLN A 30 24.63 21.59 -25.54
CA GLN A 30 24.42 22.53 -24.43
C GLN A 30 23.75 23.79 -24.96
N GLU A 31 22.57 24.10 -24.50
CA GLU A 31 21.87 25.36 -24.77
C GLU A 31 22.48 26.45 -23.88
N GLN A 32 23.12 27.43 -24.54
CA GLN A 32 23.72 28.57 -23.89
C GLN A 32 22.66 29.52 -23.36
N VAL A 33 22.58 29.68 -22.06
CA VAL A 33 21.84 30.76 -21.39
C VAL A 33 22.73 31.97 -21.35
N SER A 34 22.43 33.00 -22.14
CA SER A 34 23.05 34.31 -22.09
C SER A 34 22.43 35.13 -20.97
N GLU A 35 23.21 35.40 -19.95
CA GLU A 35 22.93 36.42 -18.94
C GLU A 35 23.26 37.81 -19.52
N THR A 36 22.34 38.75 -19.36
CA THR A 36 22.65 40.17 -19.32
C THR A 36 21.68 40.87 -18.37
N PRO A 37 22.15 41.55 -17.33
CA PRO A 37 21.30 42.34 -16.45
C PRO A 37 21.22 43.77 -16.97
N GLU A 38 19.99 44.23 -17.22
CA GLU A 38 19.74 45.64 -17.56
C GLU A 38 19.35 46.43 -16.31
N ALA A 39 20.10 47.49 -16.04
CA ALA A 39 19.97 48.36 -14.90
C ALA A 39 18.76 49.29 -15.01
N LEU A 40 18.03 49.49 -13.91
CA LEU A 40 17.04 50.54 -13.75
C LEU A 40 17.73 51.84 -13.29
N PRO A 41 17.32 53.00 -13.81
CA PRO A 41 17.88 54.29 -13.40
C PRO A 41 17.24 54.83 -12.12
N ASP A 42 18.09 55.43 -11.31
CA ASP A 42 17.79 56.28 -10.17
C ASP A 42 16.91 57.49 -10.52
N ASN A 43 16.01 57.84 -9.64
CA ASN A 43 15.44 59.19 -9.61
C ASN A 43 15.40 59.67 -8.15
N PRO A 44 16.14 60.78 -7.87
CA PRO A 44 16.12 61.43 -6.56
C PRO A 44 15.27 62.71 -6.61
N ALA A 45 14.61 63.05 -5.56
CA ALA A 45 14.29 64.39 -5.04
C ALA A 45 13.08 64.27 -4.09
N GLU A 46 13.36 64.45 -2.81
CA GLU A 46 13.26 65.74 -2.07
C GLU A 46 11.80 66.16 -1.78
N ASN A 47 11.36 66.31 -0.62
CA ASN A 47 11.63 67.25 0.42
C ASN A 47 10.47 67.34 1.41
N GLN A 48 10.78 67.23 2.68
CA GLN A 48 10.26 67.98 3.82
C GLN A 48 8.82 68.51 3.80
N LEU A 49 8.04 68.18 4.86
CA LEU A 49 7.57 69.24 5.75
C LEU A 49 6.89 68.62 7.02
N GLU A 50 7.25 69.25 8.12
CA GLU A 50 6.88 68.93 9.52
C GLU A 50 5.37 69.04 9.81
N SER A 51 4.94 68.19 10.72
CA SER A 51 4.02 68.31 11.91
C SER A 51 2.93 69.37 11.90
N PRO A 52 1.80 69.18 12.61
CA PRO A 52 1.78 68.78 14.02
C PRO A 52 0.65 67.77 14.43
N ALA A 53 0.87 67.23 15.59
CA ALA A 53 -0.01 66.33 16.32
C ALA A 53 -1.49 66.79 16.45
N THR A 54 -2.39 65.87 16.09
CA THR A 54 -3.76 65.96 16.55
C THR A 54 -4.15 64.56 17.06
N THR A 55 -4.41 64.49 18.37
CA THR A 55 -4.87 63.34 19.11
C THR A 55 -6.31 63.06 18.67
N GLU A 56 -6.53 61.99 17.90
CA GLU A 56 -7.85 61.40 17.70
C GLU A 56 -8.03 60.17 18.61
N PRO A 57 -9.25 59.94 19.15
CA PRO A 57 -9.52 58.85 20.10
C PRO A 57 -9.55 57.51 19.32
N ASP A 58 -8.96 56.47 19.98
CA ASP A 58 -8.94 55.07 19.65
C ASP A 58 -10.33 54.55 19.23
N PRO A 59 -10.55 54.15 17.96
CA PRO A 59 -11.76 53.43 17.57
C PRO A 59 -11.64 51.99 18.08
N GLY A 60 -12.57 51.60 18.97
CA GLY A 60 -12.71 50.22 19.44
C GLY A 60 -12.76 49.21 18.28
N PRO A 61 -12.53 47.94 18.57
CA PRO A 61 -12.36 46.92 17.53
C PRO A 61 -13.56 46.83 16.61
N ASP A 62 -13.29 46.98 15.30
CA ASP A 62 -14.32 46.91 14.24
C ASP A 62 -15.02 45.54 14.27
N PRO A 63 -16.37 45.51 14.32
CA PRO A 63 -17.12 44.23 14.27
C PRO A 63 -16.93 43.45 12.96
N ILE A 64 -16.35 44.09 11.94
CA ILE A 64 -16.08 43.48 10.64
C ILE A 64 -14.82 42.55 10.70
N ALA A 65 -13.88 42.80 11.60
CA ALA A 65 -12.67 41.97 11.73
C ALA A 65 -12.99 40.63 12.40
N GLU A 66 -13.87 40.60 13.41
CA GLU A 66 -14.31 39.35 14.05
C GLU A 66 -15.13 38.45 13.10
N ALA A 67 -16.00 39.06 12.25
CA ALA A 67 -16.79 38.32 11.27
C ALA A 67 -15.92 37.74 10.10
N GLN A 68 -14.77 38.36 9.80
CA GLN A 68 -13.84 37.84 8.80
C GLN A 68 -12.94 36.74 9.34
N GLU A 69 -12.59 36.79 10.62
CA GLU A 69 -11.79 35.74 11.26
C GLU A 69 -12.60 34.45 11.48
N GLU A 70 -13.88 34.54 11.86
CA GLU A 70 -14.77 33.37 11.95
C GLU A 70 -15.04 32.73 10.58
N THR A 71 -15.25 33.50 9.52
CA THR A 71 -15.49 32.95 8.17
C THR A 71 -14.25 32.32 7.55
N VAL A 72 -13.04 32.83 7.87
CA VAL A 72 -11.78 32.23 7.37
C VAL A 72 -11.45 30.94 8.14
N THR A 73 -11.78 30.85 9.43
CA THR A 73 -11.57 29.63 10.22
C THR A 73 -12.57 28.54 9.88
N GLU A 74 -13.85 28.88 9.60
CA GLU A 74 -14.85 27.90 9.15
C GLU A 74 -14.55 27.36 7.75
N ASP A 75 -14.15 28.19 6.81
CA ASP A 75 -13.79 27.74 5.45
C ASP A 75 -12.49 26.93 5.42
N SER A 76 -11.53 27.24 6.27
CA SER A 76 -10.32 26.45 6.48
C SER A 76 -10.62 25.11 7.14
N SER A 77 -11.52 25.04 8.11
CA SER A 77 -11.98 23.81 8.76
C SER A 77 -12.83 22.96 7.82
N ALA A 78 -13.72 23.57 7.04
CA ALA A 78 -14.52 22.89 6.01
C ALA A 78 -13.63 22.37 4.88
N LYS A 79 -12.58 23.10 4.50
CA LYS A 79 -11.60 22.69 3.48
C LYS A 79 -10.68 21.59 3.98
N ALA A 80 -10.32 21.58 5.28
CA ALA A 80 -9.60 20.48 5.92
C ALA A 80 -10.48 19.22 6.04
N ALA A 81 -11.76 19.37 6.38
CA ALA A 81 -12.72 18.25 6.42
C ALA A 81 -13.05 17.68 5.03
N ALA A 82 -13.02 18.50 3.98
CA ALA A 82 -13.21 18.07 2.60
C ALA A 82 -12.02 17.28 2.03
N HIS A 83 -10.88 17.23 2.74
CA HIS A 83 -9.68 16.49 2.32
C HIS A 83 -9.62 15.04 2.84
N GLU A 84 -10.57 14.61 3.65
CA GLU A 84 -10.70 13.21 4.04
C GLU A 84 -11.59 12.47 3.03
N ALA A 85 -10.99 11.60 2.24
CA ALA A 85 -11.74 10.72 1.34
C ALA A 85 -12.57 9.73 2.18
N PRO A 86 -13.92 9.79 2.17
CA PRO A 86 -14.71 8.84 2.91
C PRO A 86 -14.58 7.46 2.26
N LEU A 87 -13.85 6.59 2.95
CA LEU A 87 -13.84 5.17 2.65
C LEU A 87 -14.97 4.54 3.46
N ALA A 88 -16.00 4.02 2.80
CA ALA A 88 -17.12 3.37 3.46
C ALA A 88 -17.22 1.90 3.10
N TYR A 89 -17.68 1.09 4.04
CA TYR A 89 -17.92 -0.33 3.86
C TYR A 89 -19.37 -0.67 4.27
N ASP A 90 -20.14 -1.21 3.33
CA ASP A 90 -21.57 -1.55 3.52
C ASP A 90 -21.84 -3.06 3.59
N GLY A 91 -20.79 -3.88 3.65
CA GLY A 91 -20.89 -5.35 3.69
C GLY A 91 -21.46 -5.87 5.01
N LYS A 92 -22.32 -6.89 4.90
CA LYS A 92 -22.96 -7.55 6.06
C LYS A 92 -22.02 -8.62 6.65
N PRO A 93 -21.63 -8.54 7.95
CA PRO A 93 -20.70 -9.49 8.56
C PRO A 93 -21.23 -10.93 8.57
N GLY A 94 -22.54 -11.12 8.71
CA GLY A 94 -23.17 -12.44 8.65
C GLY A 94 -23.04 -13.13 7.29
N GLN A 95 -23.14 -12.37 6.18
CA GLN A 95 -22.93 -12.91 4.84
C GLN A 95 -21.47 -13.30 4.63
N LEU A 96 -20.53 -12.46 5.10
CA LEU A 96 -19.11 -12.76 5.04
C LEU A 96 -18.75 -14.02 5.83
N LEU A 97 -19.29 -14.16 7.05
CA LEU A 97 -19.10 -15.35 7.88
C LEU A 97 -19.64 -16.62 7.21
N LYS A 98 -20.90 -16.58 6.69
CA LYS A 98 -21.51 -17.69 5.96
C LYS A 98 -20.68 -18.08 4.72
N MET A 99 -20.22 -17.09 3.97
CA MET A 99 -19.37 -17.32 2.80
C MET A 99 -18.02 -17.93 3.21
N GLY A 100 -17.38 -17.41 4.27
CA GLY A 100 -16.13 -17.93 4.81
C GLY A 100 -16.27 -19.39 5.26
N LEU A 101 -17.33 -19.72 6.04
CA LEU A 101 -17.60 -21.08 6.49
C LEU A 101 -17.78 -22.04 5.31
N MET A 102 -18.59 -21.65 4.32
CA MET A 102 -18.80 -22.45 3.11
C MET A 102 -17.50 -22.69 2.35
N VAL A 103 -16.68 -21.65 2.19
CA VAL A 103 -15.39 -21.76 1.50
C VAL A 103 -14.44 -22.66 2.28
N THR A 104 -14.38 -22.54 3.62
CA THR A 104 -13.53 -23.40 4.46
C THR A 104 -13.96 -24.86 4.35
N LEU A 105 -15.26 -25.14 4.42
CA LEU A 105 -15.80 -26.50 4.28
C LEU A 105 -15.44 -27.11 2.92
N LEU A 106 -15.72 -26.38 1.83
CA LEU A 106 -15.41 -26.85 0.48
C LEU A 106 -13.90 -27.01 0.25
N THR A 107 -13.08 -26.14 0.84
CA THR A 107 -11.62 -26.26 0.78
C THR A 107 -11.14 -27.53 1.49
N GLY A 108 -11.71 -27.88 2.65
CA GLY A 108 -11.43 -29.13 3.34
C GLY A 108 -11.82 -30.35 2.50
N ILE A 109 -13.04 -30.40 1.95
CA ILE A 109 -13.54 -31.50 1.10
C ILE A 109 -12.70 -31.68 -0.17
N THR A 110 -12.23 -30.59 -0.79
CA THR A 110 -11.47 -30.64 -2.03
C THR A 110 -9.94 -30.74 -1.84
N GLY A 111 -9.45 -31.01 -0.63
CA GLY A 111 -8.03 -31.09 -0.33
C GLY A 111 -7.27 -29.78 -0.62
N GLY A 112 -7.90 -28.63 -0.40
CA GLY A 112 -7.29 -27.30 -0.64
C GLY A 112 -7.55 -26.68 -2.00
N ILE A 113 -8.01 -27.43 -3.00
CA ILE A 113 -8.18 -26.94 -4.38
C ILE A 113 -9.21 -25.79 -4.45
N TYR A 114 -10.33 -25.90 -3.74
CA TYR A 114 -11.38 -24.88 -3.76
C TYR A 114 -10.93 -23.52 -3.19
N MET A 115 -9.85 -23.48 -2.41
CA MET A 115 -9.29 -22.26 -1.81
C MET A 115 -9.09 -21.12 -2.84
N PHE A 116 -8.69 -21.42 -4.07
CA PHE A 116 -8.43 -20.42 -5.10
C PHE A 116 -9.71 -19.70 -5.55
N TRP A 117 -10.80 -20.44 -5.71
CA TRP A 117 -12.13 -19.88 -6.01
C TRP A 117 -12.72 -19.17 -4.80
N GLY A 118 -12.56 -19.75 -3.62
CA GLY A 118 -13.00 -19.17 -2.36
C GLY A 118 -12.36 -17.80 -2.09
N LYS A 119 -11.04 -17.69 -2.18
CA LYS A 119 -10.31 -16.42 -2.04
C LYS A 119 -10.80 -15.35 -3.03
N THR A 120 -11.04 -15.73 -4.27
CA THR A 120 -11.54 -14.81 -5.28
C THR A 120 -12.98 -14.35 -4.99
N ARG A 121 -13.85 -15.26 -4.54
CA ARG A 121 -15.25 -14.96 -4.17
C ARG A 121 -15.32 -13.98 -3.01
N ILE A 122 -14.53 -14.24 -1.93
CA ILE A 122 -14.46 -13.37 -0.75
C ILE A 122 -13.92 -11.99 -1.15
N ARG A 123 -12.86 -11.92 -1.94
CA ARG A 123 -12.32 -10.63 -2.42
C ARG A 123 -13.34 -9.85 -3.24
N ARG A 124 -14.03 -10.50 -4.17
CA ARG A 124 -15.06 -9.85 -4.97
C ARG A 124 -16.18 -9.28 -4.11
N TYR A 125 -16.58 -10.01 -3.07
CA TYR A 125 -17.56 -9.53 -2.10
C TYR A 125 -17.04 -8.30 -1.34
N LEU A 126 -15.83 -8.39 -0.75
CA LEU A 126 -15.23 -7.30 0.04
C LEU A 126 -15.04 -6.03 -0.80
N TRP A 127 -14.45 -6.15 -1.99
CA TRP A 127 -14.22 -5.01 -2.89
C TRP A 127 -15.54 -4.39 -3.38
N GLY A 128 -16.52 -5.20 -3.73
CA GLY A 128 -17.84 -4.74 -4.17
C GLY A 128 -18.66 -4.00 -3.10
N HIS A 129 -18.32 -4.19 -1.80
CA HIS A 129 -18.93 -3.47 -0.69
C HIS A 129 -18.03 -2.36 -0.12
N LEU A 130 -16.90 -2.08 -0.77
CA LEU A 130 -16.01 -0.98 -0.43
C LEU A 130 -16.25 0.18 -1.39
N THR A 131 -16.68 1.32 -0.86
CA THR A 131 -16.88 2.56 -1.61
C THR A 131 -15.78 3.55 -1.29
N LEU A 132 -15.20 4.13 -2.33
CA LEU A 132 -14.21 5.20 -2.25
C LEU A 132 -14.76 6.42 -2.99
N LEU A 133 -14.89 7.55 -2.30
CA LEU A 133 -15.49 8.78 -2.87
C LEU A 133 -16.86 8.53 -3.54
N GLY A 134 -17.71 7.69 -2.92
CA GLY A 134 -19.03 7.35 -3.42
C GLY A 134 -19.07 6.25 -4.49
N ASP A 135 -17.94 5.87 -5.10
CA ASP A 135 -17.90 4.83 -6.12
C ASP A 135 -17.36 3.50 -5.60
N ARG A 136 -17.95 2.42 -6.06
CA ARG A 136 -17.58 1.06 -5.65
C ARG A 136 -16.30 0.60 -6.33
N ILE A 137 -15.48 -0.10 -5.55
CA ILE A 137 -14.30 -0.79 -6.07
C ILE A 137 -14.75 -2.16 -6.61
N SER A 138 -14.17 -2.61 -7.71
CA SER A 138 -14.45 -3.92 -8.30
C SER A 138 -13.19 -4.79 -8.39
N TYR A 139 -13.38 -6.10 -8.25
CA TYR A 139 -12.31 -7.08 -8.39
C TYR A 139 -12.58 -8.00 -9.58
N THR A 140 -11.70 -7.97 -10.57
CA THR A 140 -11.85 -8.71 -11.85
C THR A 140 -11.08 -10.03 -11.89
N GLY A 141 -10.29 -10.36 -10.86
CA GLY A 141 -9.51 -11.61 -10.81
C GLY A 141 -10.37 -12.87 -10.75
N THR A 142 -9.85 -13.96 -11.28
CA THR A 142 -10.54 -15.26 -11.33
C THR A 142 -9.81 -16.33 -10.50
N GLY A 143 -10.56 -17.32 -10.00
CA GLY A 143 -9.99 -18.46 -9.27
C GLY A 143 -9.13 -19.35 -10.17
N LYS A 144 -9.46 -19.43 -11.47
CA LYS A 144 -8.69 -20.19 -12.46
C LYS A 144 -7.27 -19.62 -12.63
N GLU A 145 -7.14 -18.29 -12.75
CA GLU A 145 -5.83 -17.64 -12.85
C GLU A 145 -4.95 -17.90 -11.61
N LEU A 146 -5.55 -17.82 -10.41
CA LEU A 146 -4.85 -18.11 -9.16
C LEU A 146 -4.38 -19.57 -9.08
N PHE A 147 -5.25 -20.50 -9.48
CA PHE A 147 -4.94 -21.93 -9.49
C PHE A 147 -3.84 -22.26 -10.49
N LEU A 148 -3.94 -21.73 -11.73
CA LEU A 148 -2.89 -21.93 -12.75
C LEU A 148 -1.55 -21.34 -12.30
N GLY A 149 -1.56 -20.14 -11.71
CA GLY A 149 -0.36 -19.54 -11.13
C GLY A 149 0.26 -20.40 -10.03
N PHE A 150 -0.56 -21.01 -9.17
CA PHE A 150 -0.11 -21.96 -8.15
C PHE A 150 0.52 -23.21 -8.78
N LEU A 151 -0.11 -23.80 -9.79
CA LEU A 151 0.45 -24.98 -10.50
C LEU A 151 1.81 -24.70 -11.12
N ILE A 152 1.98 -23.52 -11.75
CA ILE A 152 3.28 -23.12 -12.31
C ILE A 152 4.33 -23.02 -11.22
N VAL A 153 4.01 -22.36 -10.08
CA VAL A 153 4.92 -22.25 -8.93
C VAL A 153 5.24 -23.62 -8.38
N LEU A 154 4.26 -24.50 -8.24
CA LEU A 154 4.46 -25.87 -7.75
C LEU A 154 5.38 -26.66 -8.68
N ALA A 155 5.15 -26.61 -10.00
CA ALA A 155 5.95 -27.30 -11.01
C ALA A 155 7.43 -26.85 -10.99
N VAL A 156 7.69 -25.56 -10.69
CA VAL A 156 9.06 -25.02 -10.60
C VAL A 156 9.70 -25.34 -9.25
N LEU A 157 8.96 -25.17 -8.15
CA LEU A 157 9.54 -25.32 -6.81
C LEU A 157 9.70 -26.79 -6.40
N THR A 158 8.83 -27.69 -6.84
CA THR A 158 8.92 -29.12 -6.47
C THR A 158 10.27 -29.75 -6.85
N PRO A 159 10.77 -29.66 -8.09
CA PRO A 159 12.09 -30.23 -8.42
C PRO A 159 13.24 -29.54 -7.67
N VAL A 160 13.12 -28.23 -7.39
CA VAL A 160 14.13 -27.51 -6.59
C VAL A 160 14.20 -28.06 -5.17
N PHE A 161 13.06 -28.20 -4.49
CA PHE A 161 13.03 -28.72 -3.12
C PHE A 161 13.39 -30.21 -3.04
N LEU A 162 13.00 -31.01 -4.03
CA LEU A 162 13.44 -32.42 -4.14
C LEU A 162 14.97 -32.52 -4.30
N GLY A 163 15.56 -31.68 -5.16
CA GLY A 163 17.01 -31.61 -5.33
C GLY A 163 17.72 -31.19 -4.04
N LEU A 164 17.23 -30.15 -3.35
CA LEU A 164 17.76 -29.73 -2.06
C LEU A 164 17.65 -30.83 -0.99
N GLY A 165 16.52 -31.56 -0.96
CA GLY A 165 16.34 -32.72 -0.07
C GLY A 165 17.34 -33.84 -0.36
N GLY A 166 17.60 -34.16 -1.63
CA GLY A 166 18.62 -35.11 -2.04
C GLY A 166 20.01 -34.69 -1.60
N ILE A 167 20.37 -33.42 -1.79
CA ILE A 167 21.65 -32.88 -1.30
C ILE A 167 21.74 -32.99 0.23
N GLN A 168 20.68 -32.64 0.95
CA GLN A 168 20.64 -32.78 2.42
C GLN A 168 20.87 -34.22 2.86
N TYR A 169 20.29 -35.20 2.17
CA TYR A 169 20.47 -36.61 2.44
C TYR A 169 21.93 -37.05 2.25
N LEU A 170 22.57 -36.59 1.16
CA LEU A 170 23.99 -36.87 0.89
C LEU A 170 24.95 -36.21 1.88
N LEU A 171 24.54 -35.11 2.51
CA LEU A 171 25.35 -34.38 3.51
C LEU A 171 25.25 -34.98 4.93
N GLN A 172 24.28 -35.86 5.19
CA GLN A 172 24.08 -36.44 6.52
C GLN A 172 25.35 -37.05 7.18
N PRO A 173 26.16 -37.83 6.46
CA PRO A 173 27.35 -38.43 7.05
C PRO A 173 28.53 -37.46 7.25
N ARG A 174 28.44 -36.20 6.77
CA ARG A 174 29.57 -35.24 6.72
C ARG A 174 29.69 -34.30 7.93
N GLY A 175 28.92 -34.56 8.98
CA GLY A 175 29.00 -33.84 10.26
C GLY A 175 27.98 -32.72 10.46
N PRO A 176 27.76 -32.28 11.72
CA PRO A 176 26.67 -31.38 12.09
C PRO A 176 26.86 -29.94 11.56
N VAL A 177 28.11 -29.48 11.43
CA VAL A 177 28.41 -28.10 10.97
C VAL A 177 27.97 -27.89 9.52
N LEU A 178 28.35 -28.82 8.63
CA LEU A 178 27.98 -28.72 7.20
C LEU A 178 26.47 -28.83 7.00
N LYS A 179 25.82 -29.71 7.76
CA LYS A 179 24.39 -29.83 7.78
C LYS A 179 23.71 -28.54 8.26
N GLY A 180 24.20 -27.93 9.34
CA GLY A 180 23.66 -26.66 9.86
C GLY A 180 23.78 -25.51 8.86
N LEU A 181 24.96 -25.40 8.20
CA LEU A 181 25.18 -24.39 7.15
C LEU A 181 24.21 -24.59 5.98
N PHE A 182 24.01 -25.82 5.52
CA PHE A 182 23.08 -26.13 4.44
C PHE A 182 21.65 -25.75 4.81
N ILE A 183 21.17 -26.11 6.01
CA ILE A 183 19.82 -25.75 6.49
C ILE A 183 19.65 -24.22 6.53
N THR A 184 20.68 -23.49 6.99
CA THR A 184 20.65 -22.03 7.03
C THR A 184 20.50 -21.43 5.62
N ILE A 185 21.26 -21.96 4.65
CA ILE A 185 21.16 -21.51 3.24
C ILE A 185 19.76 -21.77 2.69
N VAL A 186 19.21 -22.98 2.90
CA VAL A 186 17.85 -23.34 2.44
C VAL A 186 16.80 -22.44 3.10
N TYR A 187 16.97 -22.13 4.38
CA TYR A 187 16.07 -21.22 5.10
C TYR A 187 16.12 -19.79 4.53
N CYS A 188 17.32 -19.25 4.31
CA CYS A 188 17.49 -17.93 3.70
C CYS A 188 16.90 -17.87 2.28
N LEU A 189 17.13 -18.92 1.47
CA LEU A 189 16.54 -19.03 0.14
C LEU A 189 15.01 -19.08 0.20
N SER A 190 14.44 -19.83 1.15
CA SER A 190 12.99 -19.90 1.36
C SER A 190 12.40 -18.54 1.73
N LEU A 191 13.03 -17.78 2.64
CA LEU A 191 12.61 -16.43 2.99
C LEU A 191 12.66 -15.48 1.79
N LEU A 192 13.69 -15.59 0.96
CA LEU A 192 13.83 -14.78 -0.26
C LEU A 192 12.72 -15.09 -1.26
N LEU A 193 12.41 -16.36 -1.48
CA LEU A 193 11.32 -16.80 -2.36
C LEU A 193 9.95 -16.35 -1.82
N ILE A 194 9.73 -16.44 -0.50
CA ILE A 194 8.50 -15.96 0.15
C ILE A 194 8.34 -14.45 -0.09
N GLY A 195 9.37 -13.65 0.16
CA GLY A 195 9.34 -12.21 -0.08
C GLY A 195 9.02 -11.88 -1.55
N TYR A 196 9.65 -12.57 -2.48
CA TYR A 196 9.37 -12.43 -3.91
C TYR A 196 7.91 -12.76 -4.25
N ALA A 197 7.42 -13.89 -3.74
CA ALA A 197 6.05 -14.35 -3.98
C ALA A 197 5.01 -13.40 -3.38
N VAL A 198 5.23 -12.89 -2.17
CA VAL A 198 4.35 -11.91 -1.50
C VAL A 198 4.20 -10.65 -2.35
N TYR A 199 5.32 -10.10 -2.85
CA TYR A 199 5.28 -8.90 -3.69
C TYR A 199 4.56 -9.15 -5.02
N ARG A 200 4.86 -10.26 -5.71
CA ARG A 200 4.20 -10.64 -6.97
C ARG A 200 2.70 -10.91 -6.79
N ALA A 201 2.33 -11.56 -5.69
CA ALA A 201 0.93 -11.78 -5.34
C ALA A 201 0.17 -10.46 -5.08
N ARG A 202 0.84 -9.46 -4.45
CA ARG A 202 0.26 -8.12 -4.28
C ARG A 202 0.11 -7.41 -5.63
N GLN A 203 1.13 -7.44 -6.47
CA GLN A 203 1.10 -6.87 -7.82
C GLN A 203 -0.06 -7.45 -8.65
N TYR A 204 -0.25 -8.76 -8.61
CA TYR A 204 -1.39 -9.41 -9.25
C TYR A 204 -2.73 -8.91 -8.68
N ARG A 205 -2.88 -8.82 -7.35
CA ARG A 205 -4.13 -8.35 -6.73
C ARG A 205 -4.47 -6.92 -7.15
N LEU A 206 -3.49 -6.03 -7.16
CA LEU A 206 -3.68 -4.63 -7.58
C LEU A 206 -4.07 -4.52 -9.04
N SER A 207 -3.42 -5.24 -9.94
CA SER A 207 -3.75 -5.23 -11.38
C SER A 207 -5.18 -5.73 -11.68
N ARG A 208 -5.79 -6.48 -10.76
CA ARG A 208 -7.18 -6.98 -10.85
C ARG A 208 -8.18 -6.13 -10.07
N THR A 209 -7.73 -5.08 -9.39
CA THR A 209 -8.57 -4.11 -8.68
C THR A 209 -8.83 -2.91 -9.57
N VAL A 210 -10.11 -2.53 -9.71
CA VAL A 210 -10.56 -1.45 -10.60
C VAL A 210 -11.42 -0.48 -9.80
N TRP A 211 -11.17 0.81 -9.96
CA TRP A 211 -11.99 1.90 -9.43
C TRP A 211 -12.25 2.92 -10.52
N ARG A 212 -13.51 3.31 -10.75
CA ARG A 212 -13.92 4.21 -11.85
C ARG A 212 -13.37 3.80 -13.23
N GLY A 213 -13.27 2.50 -13.51
CA GLY A 213 -12.69 2.00 -14.76
C GLY A 213 -11.16 2.01 -14.82
N ILE A 214 -10.47 2.60 -13.82
CA ILE A 214 -9.02 2.68 -13.75
C ILE A 214 -8.49 1.51 -12.92
N ARG A 215 -7.46 0.82 -13.41
CA ARG A 215 -6.81 -0.29 -12.69
C ARG A 215 -5.74 0.24 -11.76
N PHE A 216 -5.67 -0.37 -10.57
CA PHE A 216 -4.50 -0.21 -9.72
C PHE A 216 -3.31 -0.96 -10.31
N GLY A 217 -2.12 -0.46 -10.04
CA GLY A 217 -0.89 -1.12 -10.42
C GLY A 217 0.19 -0.99 -9.34
N GLN A 218 1.22 -1.80 -9.50
CA GLN A 218 2.38 -1.77 -8.63
C GLN A 218 3.64 -1.85 -9.48
N THR A 219 4.50 -0.85 -9.34
CA THR A 219 5.84 -0.78 -9.93
C THR A 219 6.88 -1.26 -8.92
N GLY A 220 8.15 -1.21 -9.30
CA GLY A 220 9.24 -1.64 -8.43
C GLY A 220 9.66 -3.09 -8.63
N SER A 221 10.85 -3.41 -8.11
CA SER A 221 11.47 -4.73 -8.28
C SER A 221 11.06 -5.68 -7.17
N ALA A 222 10.45 -6.81 -7.54
CA ALA A 222 10.14 -7.90 -6.61
C ALA A 222 11.40 -8.48 -5.96
N ALA A 223 12.53 -8.51 -6.68
CA ALA A 223 13.81 -8.98 -6.14
C ALA A 223 14.33 -8.03 -5.05
N ARG A 224 14.24 -6.70 -5.25
CA ARG A 224 14.64 -5.71 -4.23
C ARG A 224 13.78 -5.83 -2.98
N TYR A 225 12.46 -6.04 -3.15
CA TYR A 225 11.57 -6.32 -2.02
C TYR A 225 11.94 -7.61 -1.29
N ALA A 226 12.24 -8.70 -2.02
CA ALA A 226 12.64 -9.99 -1.46
C ALA A 226 13.92 -9.89 -0.63
N ILE A 227 14.93 -9.16 -1.10
CA ILE A 227 16.17 -8.93 -0.36
C ILE A 227 15.88 -8.13 0.92
N SER A 228 15.06 -7.08 0.85
CA SER A 228 14.64 -6.31 2.02
C SER A 228 13.84 -7.18 3.00
N PHE A 229 12.95 -8.03 2.49
CA PHE A 229 12.18 -8.98 3.29
C PHE A 229 13.09 -9.96 4.03
N LEU A 230 14.09 -10.54 3.34
CA LEU A 230 15.09 -11.43 3.94
C LEU A 230 15.85 -10.71 5.08
N GLY A 231 16.42 -9.53 4.81
CA GLY A 231 17.20 -8.79 5.80
C GLY A 231 16.39 -8.43 7.04
N TRP A 232 15.18 -7.89 6.87
CA TRP A 232 14.30 -7.57 7.98
C TRP A 232 13.75 -8.79 8.71
N SER A 233 13.53 -9.92 8.01
CA SER A 233 13.12 -11.18 8.63
C SER A 233 14.22 -11.75 9.53
N LEU A 234 15.46 -11.75 9.06
CA LEU A 234 16.61 -12.19 9.87
C LEU A 234 16.80 -11.30 11.10
N ALA A 235 16.73 -9.97 10.92
CA ALA A 235 16.79 -9.03 12.04
C ALA A 235 15.65 -9.28 13.06
N ASN A 236 14.45 -9.58 12.58
CA ASN A 236 13.29 -9.87 13.43
C ASN A 236 13.49 -11.17 14.23
N ILE A 237 14.07 -12.19 13.64
CA ILE A 237 14.41 -13.45 14.32
C ILE A 237 15.50 -13.21 15.36
N MET A 238 16.58 -12.49 15.01
CA MET A 238 17.68 -12.17 15.93
C MET A 238 17.20 -11.38 17.17
N THR A 239 16.17 -10.54 17.01
CA THR A 239 15.59 -9.74 18.09
C THR A 239 14.38 -10.42 18.75
N LEU A 240 14.13 -11.71 18.49
CA LEU A 240 12.95 -12.44 19.02
C LEU A 240 11.62 -11.73 18.75
N GLY A 241 11.52 -11.06 17.60
CA GLY A 241 10.30 -10.37 17.19
C GLY A 241 10.17 -8.93 17.70
N LEU A 242 11.09 -8.41 18.49
CA LEU A 242 11.00 -7.04 19.02
C LEU A 242 11.00 -5.96 17.93
N ILE A 243 11.67 -6.20 16.79
CA ILE A 243 11.76 -5.25 15.67
C ILE A 243 10.57 -5.34 14.69
N MET A 244 9.56 -6.15 14.98
CA MET A 244 8.39 -6.37 14.13
C MET A 244 7.72 -5.08 13.62
N PRO A 245 7.53 -4.01 14.41
CA PRO A 245 6.97 -2.75 13.91
C PRO A 245 7.81 -2.11 12.81
N VAL A 246 9.13 -2.15 12.95
CA VAL A 246 10.06 -1.59 11.96
C VAL A 246 10.00 -2.42 10.67
N PHE A 247 10.06 -3.75 10.80
CA PHE A 247 9.88 -4.70 9.70
C PHE A 247 8.58 -4.42 8.92
N ALA A 248 7.44 -4.37 9.61
CA ALA A 248 6.14 -4.14 9.00
C ALA A 248 6.07 -2.79 8.27
N ILE A 249 6.48 -1.70 8.92
CA ILE A 249 6.40 -0.35 8.34
C ILE A 249 7.37 -0.16 7.17
N LYS A 250 8.58 -0.71 7.23
CA LYS A 250 9.55 -0.61 6.12
C LYS A 250 9.05 -1.33 4.87
N LEU A 251 8.51 -2.55 5.01
CA LEU A 251 7.95 -3.29 3.88
C LEU A 251 6.67 -2.64 3.35
N THR A 252 5.76 -2.23 4.23
CA THR A 252 4.54 -1.51 3.84
C THR A 252 4.85 -0.22 3.10
N ARG A 253 5.85 0.55 3.57
CA ARG A 253 6.31 1.76 2.88
C ARG A 253 6.78 1.44 1.46
N PHE A 254 7.60 0.41 1.29
CA PHE A 254 8.06 -0.04 -0.03
C PHE A 254 6.87 -0.41 -0.93
N GLU A 255 5.89 -1.13 -0.39
CA GLU A 255 4.70 -1.55 -1.13
C GLU A 255 3.83 -0.36 -1.55
N ILE A 256 3.51 0.56 -0.63
CA ILE A 256 2.58 1.67 -0.88
C ILE A 256 3.21 2.70 -1.83
N LEU A 257 4.47 3.08 -1.62
CA LEU A 257 5.17 4.03 -2.50
C LEU A 257 5.31 3.53 -3.95
N ASN A 258 5.32 2.22 -4.16
CA ASN A 258 5.33 1.61 -5.48
C ASN A 258 3.92 1.29 -6.02
N THR A 259 2.85 1.66 -5.30
CA THR A 259 1.46 1.48 -5.75
C THR A 259 0.96 2.74 -6.43
N TRP A 260 0.26 2.59 -7.56
CA TRP A 260 -0.28 3.69 -8.35
C TRP A 260 -1.72 3.41 -8.79
N LEU A 261 -2.46 4.49 -9.06
CA LEU A 261 -3.79 4.49 -9.65
C LEU A 261 -3.83 5.56 -10.74
N GLY A 262 -4.05 5.16 -11.99
CA GLY A 262 -3.88 6.06 -13.14
C GLY A 262 -2.44 6.55 -13.24
N ASN A 263 -2.23 7.87 -13.19
CA ASN A 263 -0.90 8.48 -13.26
C ASN A 263 -0.37 8.94 -11.88
N ARG A 264 -1.03 8.57 -10.80
CA ARG A 264 -0.71 9.04 -9.44
C ARG A 264 -0.24 7.90 -8.55
N HIS A 265 0.78 8.19 -7.74
CA HIS A 265 1.30 7.27 -6.74
C HIS A 265 0.65 7.51 -5.38
N LEU A 266 0.54 6.44 -4.59
CA LEU A 266 0.15 6.55 -3.20
C LEU A 266 1.35 7.00 -2.35
N VAL A 267 1.08 7.75 -1.29
CA VAL A 267 2.08 8.23 -0.31
C VAL A 267 1.83 7.58 1.03
N PHE A 268 2.89 7.27 1.76
CA PHE A 268 2.81 6.67 3.09
C PHE A 268 3.64 7.45 4.11
N GLU A 269 2.98 7.97 5.14
CA GLU A 269 3.58 8.83 6.18
C GLU A 269 3.80 8.10 7.51
N GLY A 270 3.48 6.81 7.59
CA GLY A 270 3.57 6.03 8.84
C GLY A 270 5.01 5.90 9.35
N ARG A 271 5.16 5.91 10.68
CA ARG A 271 6.43 5.75 11.40
C ARG A 271 6.36 4.57 12.36
N ALA A 272 7.41 3.75 12.41
CA ALA A 272 7.45 2.58 13.29
C ALA A 272 7.37 2.94 14.79
N GLY A 273 7.94 4.11 15.19
CA GLY A 273 7.92 4.57 16.58
C GLY A 273 6.51 4.79 17.13
N GLU A 274 5.54 5.19 16.30
CA GLU A 274 4.17 5.45 16.73
C GLU A 274 3.44 4.17 17.18
N ILE A 275 3.77 3.03 16.60
CA ILE A 275 3.14 1.74 16.90
C ILE A 275 3.96 0.87 17.85
N TYR A 276 5.18 1.31 18.21
CA TYR A 276 6.12 0.50 18.97
C TYR A 276 5.64 0.19 20.40
N LYS A 277 5.05 1.19 21.08
CA LYS A 277 4.47 0.99 22.43
C LYS A 277 3.38 -0.08 22.41
N THR A 278 2.48 -0.01 21.44
CA THR A 278 1.39 -0.98 21.28
C THR A 278 1.93 -2.37 21.00
N TRP A 279 2.96 -2.47 20.17
CA TRP A 279 3.62 -3.74 19.89
C TRP A 279 4.25 -4.35 21.13
N LEU A 280 5.02 -3.54 21.91
CA LEU A 280 5.68 -4.02 23.10
C LEU A 280 4.70 -4.57 24.14
N LEU A 281 3.57 -3.89 24.35
CA LEU A 281 2.48 -4.39 25.19
C LEU A 281 1.91 -5.72 24.69
N CYS A 282 1.68 -5.81 23.38
CA CYS A 282 1.19 -7.04 22.77
C CYS A 282 2.21 -8.18 22.85
N TRP A 283 3.49 -7.88 22.69
CA TRP A 283 4.57 -8.84 22.75
C TRP A 283 4.72 -9.44 24.17
N ILE A 284 4.65 -8.59 25.22
CA ILE A 284 4.66 -9.04 26.61
C ILE A 284 3.40 -9.88 26.91
N ALA A 285 2.23 -9.47 26.39
CA ALA A 285 0.97 -10.18 26.61
C ALA A 285 0.85 -11.48 25.80
N LEU A 286 1.74 -11.72 24.83
CA LEU A 286 1.65 -12.85 23.88
C LEU A 286 1.58 -14.23 24.58
N PRO A 287 2.45 -14.57 25.56
CA PRO A 287 2.38 -15.84 26.24
C PRO A 287 1.12 -15.99 27.13
N PHE A 288 0.64 -14.88 27.74
CA PHE A 288 -0.54 -14.89 28.62
C PHE A 288 -1.85 -15.01 27.82
N THR A 289 -1.89 -14.52 26.60
CA THR A 289 -3.08 -14.52 25.74
C THR A 289 -3.07 -15.64 24.70
N LEU A 290 -2.12 -16.58 24.77
CA LEU A 290 -1.97 -17.67 23.80
C LEU A 290 -1.97 -17.16 22.34
N GLY A 291 -1.35 -15.99 22.10
CA GLY A 291 -1.25 -15.40 20.78
C GLY A 291 -2.42 -14.47 20.36
N LEU A 292 -3.51 -14.34 21.17
CA LEU A 292 -4.61 -13.43 20.81
C LEU A 292 -4.17 -11.96 20.72
N SER A 293 -3.20 -11.55 21.53
CA SER A 293 -2.64 -10.18 21.47
C SER A 293 -2.01 -9.85 20.11
N TYR A 294 -1.41 -10.85 19.45
CA TYR A 294 -0.86 -10.66 18.10
C TYR A 294 -1.94 -10.34 17.06
N ILE A 295 -3.08 -11.00 17.14
CA ILE A 295 -4.22 -10.74 16.26
C ILE A 295 -4.72 -9.32 16.46
N TRP A 296 -4.85 -8.89 17.72
CA TRP A 296 -5.27 -7.55 18.04
C TRP A 296 -4.26 -6.51 17.48
N PHE A 297 -2.95 -6.80 17.60
CA PHE A 297 -1.92 -5.96 17.00
C PHE A 297 -2.02 -5.89 15.48
N LEU A 298 -2.28 -6.99 14.79
CA LEU A 298 -2.46 -6.99 13.31
C LEU A 298 -3.65 -6.11 12.88
N ILE A 299 -4.74 -6.14 13.65
CA ILE A 299 -5.91 -5.29 13.42
C ILE A 299 -5.52 -3.81 13.57
N TYR A 300 -4.86 -3.48 14.68
CA TYR A 300 -4.38 -2.14 14.96
C TYR A 300 -3.41 -1.65 13.88
N LEU A 301 -2.45 -2.49 13.48
CA LEU A 301 -1.48 -2.20 12.43
C LEU A 301 -2.15 -1.90 11.08
N ASN A 302 -3.14 -2.70 10.67
CA ASN A 302 -3.85 -2.45 9.42
C ASN A 302 -4.63 -1.13 9.46
N GLY A 303 -5.30 -0.82 10.57
CA GLY A 303 -5.97 0.46 10.77
C GLY A 303 -4.98 1.64 10.70
N TYR A 304 -3.84 1.51 11.36
CA TYR A 304 -2.78 2.50 11.31
C TYR A 304 -2.23 2.71 9.89
N ILE A 305 -1.96 1.63 9.15
CA ILE A 305 -1.48 1.70 7.76
C ILE A 305 -2.46 2.48 6.89
N VAL A 306 -3.75 2.18 6.97
CA VAL A 306 -4.77 2.86 6.18
C VAL A 306 -4.84 4.35 6.55
N SER A 307 -4.86 4.71 7.82
CA SER A 307 -4.92 6.10 8.28
C SER A 307 -3.70 6.95 7.89
N ARG A 308 -2.54 6.30 7.67
CA ARG A 308 -1.30 6.96 7.24
C ARG A 308 -1.02 6.87 5.73
N THR A 309 -1.94 6.27 4.97
CA THR A 309 -1.87 6.23 3.51
C THR A 309 -2.61 7.42 2.94
N ARG A 310 -2.02 8.11 1.98
CA ARG A 310 -2.62 9.25 1.28
C ARG A 310 -2.61 9.05 -0.23
N PHE A 311 -3.63 9.58 -0.87
CA PHE A 311 -3.77 9.62 -2.30
C PHE A 311 -4.17 11.04 -2.72
N GLU A 312 -3.35 11.75 -3.48
CA GLU A 312 -3.56 13.14 -3.91
C GLU A 312 -3.87 14.13 -2.76
N GLY A 313 -3.19 13.95 -1.62
CA GLY A 313 -3.45 14.76 -0.42
C GLY A 313 -4.66 14.30 0.41
N LEU A 314 -5.50 13.41 -0.14
CA LEU A 314 -6.65 12.85 0.56
C LEU A 314 -6.18 11.74 1.53
N GLY A 315 -6.50 11.88 2.80
CA GLY A 315 -6.30 10.84 3.81
C GLY A 315 -7.43 9.81 3.76
N PHE A 316 -7.08 8.52 3.93
CA PHE A 316 -8.10 7.48 4.09
C PHE A 316 -8.44 7.35 5.58
N ASN A 317 -9.60 7.86 5.97
CA ASN A 317 -10.11 7.62 7.31
C ASN A 317 -11.13 6.49 7.25
N LEU A 318 -10.76 5.31 7.75
CA LEU A 318 -11.71 4.25 8.03
C LEU A 318 -12.34 4.57 9.39
N PRO A 319 -13.63 4.95 9.46
CA PRO A 319 -14.33 5.02 10.71
C PRO A 319 -14.50 3.62 11.28
N ILE A 320 -13.41 3.06 11.80
CA ILE A 320 -13.43 1.79 12.50
C ILE A 320 -14.09 2.08 13.85
N ARG A 321 -15.41 2.03 13.90
CA ARG A 321 -16.11 1.89 15.17
C ARG A 321 -15.70 0.56 15.76
N LEU A 322 -14.73 0.58 16.66
CA LEU A 322 -14.11 -0.60 17.31
C LEU A 322 -15.13 -1.63 17.84
N ARG A 323 -16.35 -1.21 18.10
CA ARG A 323 -17.42 -2.07 18.62
C ARG A 323 -18.05 -2.97 17.54
N GLU A 324 -18.22 -2.49 16.31
CA GLU A 324 -18.73 -3.27 15.19
C GLU A 324 -17.61 -4.02 14.45
N SER A 325 -16.42 -3.40 14.42
CA SER A 325 -15.22 -3.98 13.82
C SER A 325 -14.78 -5.27 14.48
N LYS A 326 -14.97 -5.47 15.80
CA LYS A 326 -14.55 -6.69 16.51
C LYS A 326 -15.17 -7.95 15.88
N LYS A 327 -16.44 -7.90 15.47
CA LYS A 327 -17.13 -9.05 14.83
C LYS A 327 -16.61 -9.27 13.39
N ILE A 328 -16.42 -8.20 12.63
CA ILE A 328 -15.92 -8.28 11.25
C ILE A 328 -14.45 -8.73 11.26
N LEU A 329 -13.65 -8.19 12.16
CA LEU A 329 -12.22 -8.50 12.28
C LEU A 329 -12.01 -9.93 12.82
N PHE A 330 -12.85 -10.38 13.75
CA PHE A 330 -12.85 -11.78 14.18
C PHE A 330 -13.28 -12.71 13.04
N ALA A 331 -14.26 -12.34 12.23
CA ALA A 331 -14.65 -13.10 11.04
C ALA A 331 -13.53 -13.12 9.97
N ILE A 332 -12.88 -11.98 9.71
CA ILE A 332 -11.72 -11.90 8.81
C ILE A 332 -10.54 -12.72 9.34
N PHE A 333 -10.32 -12.70 10.66
CA PHE A 333 -9.31 -13.53 11.32
C PHE A 333 -9.60 -15.01 11.16
N LEU A 334 -10.82 -15.47 11.46
CA LEU A 334 -11.22 -16.88 11.27
C LEU A 334 -11.08 -17.30 9.81
N ILE A 335 -11.43 -16.43 8.88
CA ILE A 335 -11.26 -16.66 7.45
C ILE A 335 -9.77 -16.75 7.07
N ASN A 336 -8.91 -15.88 7.62
CA ASN A 336 -7.47 -15.95 7.37
C ASN A 336 -6.82 -17.16 8.06
N LEU A 337 -7.24 -17.51 9.27
CA LEU A 337 -6.75 -18.70 9.97
C LEU A 337 -7.07 -20.00 9.19
N GLY A 338 -8.24 -20.07 8.55
CA GLY A 338 -8.60 -21.19 7.66
C GLY A 338 -7.90 -21.14 6.29
N TYR A 339 -7.07 -20.10 6.02
CA TYR A 339 -6.35 -19.90 4.76
C TYR A 339 -4.81 -19.82 4.92
N MET A 340 -4.31 -19.94 6.14
CA MET A 340 -2.89 -20.23 6.41
C MET A 340 -2.63 -21.74 6.26
#